data_0d960266af77535d637dceb64b790efe
#
_entry.id   0d960266af77535d637dceb64b790efe
#
_cell.length_a   1.000
_cell.length_b   1.000
_cell.length_c   1.000
_cell.angle_alpha   90.00
_cell.angle_beta   90.00
_cell.angle_gamma   90.00
#
_symmetry.space_group_name_H-M   'P 1'
#
loop_
_entity.id
_entity.type
_entity.pdbx_description
1 polymer ?
#
loop_
_entity_poly.entity_id
_entity_poly.type
_entity_poly.pdbx_seq_one_letter_code
_entity_poly.pdbx_strand_id
1 'polypeptide(L)'
;MTADKSRFDALFLGAGPQMQCGVGQFTRLLEAAVDSLAPGTCAALTLTASETRWSELWRAIGDADAVICNFPIVAWKRVILKPLAAVAMARLRRRRVILVQHEWASLHHLRRLTYLPALLMANVIVMFSPLVRRELAEDPIAGWFARKCVLAPLPPNIEAPPVVADSDLRRRLADARAEGRLVIGHFGSIYPGKQPEAVLEIAALLKQRGLKPVAVYIGSFIRALDNVEAIFKARVMQLGLQDDVVVTGFIASDDEVFGLFQEVDVFCYVLGEGLTARRSSILAVAQSGRPVVVTDAIDPAEFDHHLRFKALMDDGAIIRVPRGASDADYADAVVAAAGRPSSARTFDFRGWWQDVAQVIRAQF
;
A
#
# COMPACT_ATOMS: atom_id res chain seq x y z
N MET A 1 -35.73 -17.50 24.08
CA MET A 1 -35.08 -16.67 23.04
C MET A 1 -33.95 -17.50 22.43
N THR A 2 -34.22 -18.22 21.34
CA THR A 2 -33.17 -18.87 20.56
C THR A 2 -32.29 -17.82 19.96
N ALA A 3 -31.00 -17.78 20.33
CA ALA A 3 -30.02 -16.93 19.68
C ALA A 3 -30.06 -17.28 18.17
N ASP A 4 -30.46 -16.28 17.36
CA ASP A 4 -30.44 -16.36 15.91
C ASP A 4 -28.95 -16.56 15.53
N LYS A 5 -28.60 -17.78 15.15
CA LYS A 5 -27.23 -18.14 14.84
C LYS A 5 -26.89 -17.42 13.52
N SER A 6 -25.98 -16.45 13.58
CA SER A 6 -25.50 -15.79 12.38
C SER A 6 -24.99 -16.80 11.37
N ARG A 7 -25.18 -16.49 10.08
CA ARG A 7 -24.74 -17.34 8.97
C ARG A 7 -23.24 -17.25 8.73
N PHE A 8 -22.64 -16.09 9.04
CA PHE A 8 -21.24 -15.77 8.82
C PHE A 8 -20.58 -15.22 10.08
N ASP A 9 -19.29 -15.48 10.26
CA ASP A 9 -18.49 -14.86 11.31
C ASP A 9 -18.26 -13.39 10.97
N ALA A 10 -18.03 -13.06 9.68
CA ALA A 10 -17.76 -11.71 9.24
C ALA A 10 -18.37 -11.35 7.88
N LEU A 11 -18.81 -10.09 7.76
CA LEU A 11 -19.22 -9.46 6.51
C LEU A 11 -18.22 -8.35 6.14
N PHE A 12 -17.56 -8.50 4.99
CA PHE A 12 -16.66 -7.49 4.43
C PHE A 12 -17.44 -6.54 3.52
N LEU A 13 -17.34 -5.24 3.80
CA LEU A 13 -17.93 -4.20 2.97
C LEU A 13 -16.87 -3.63 2.02
N GLY A 14 -17.06 -3.77 0.74
CA GLY A 14 -16.16 -3.35 -0.33
C GLY A 14 -16.79 -2.38 -1.31
N ALA A 15 -15.98 -1.88 -2.23
CA ALA A 15 -16.42 -1.18 -3.42
C ALA A 15 -16.34 -2.11 -4.64
N GLY A 16 -17.13 -1.84 -5.68
CA GLY A 16 -17.16 -2.67 -6.89
C GLY A 16 -15.80 -2.82 -7.58
N PRO A 17 -15.64 -3.86 -8.41
CA PRO A 17 -14.37 -4.25 -9.03
C PRO A 17 -13.81 -3.23 -10.02
N GLN A 18 -14.62 -2.28 -10.48
CA GLN A 18 -14.27 -1.33 -11.55
C GLN A 18 -13.31 -0.20 -11.12
N MET A 19 -12.94 -0.10 -9.85
CA MET A 19 -12.04 0.95 -9.39
C MET A 19 -10.66 0.42 -9.06
N GLN A 20 -9.66 0.96 -9.74
CA GLN A 20 -8.22 0.80 -9.48
C GLN A 20 -7.85 1.46 -8.13
N CYS A 21 -8.37 0.92 -7.04
CA CYS A 21 -8.13 1.42 -5.69
C CYS A 21 -7.39 0.35 -4.89
N GLY A 22 -6.17 0.67 -4.45
CA GLY A 22 -5.36 -0.26 -3.64
C GLY A 22 -6.07 -0.74 -2.37
N VAL A 23 -6.89 0.11 -1.73
CA VAL A 23 -7.69 -0.27 -0.56
C VAL A 23 -8.84 -1.21 -0.96
N GLY A 24 -9.41 -1.05 -2.14
CA GLY A 24 -10.44 -1.97 -2.66
C GLY A 24 -9.86 -3.37 -2.95
N GLN A 25 -8.68 -3.43 -3.56
CA GLN A 25 -7.95 -4.68 -3.77
C GLN A 25 -7.56 -5.33 -2.44
N PHE A 26 -7.02 -4.54 -1.50
CA PHE A 26 -6.72 -4.98 -0.15
C PHE A 26 -7.94 -5.61 0.54
N THR A 27 -9.13 -5.00 0.42
CA THR A 27 -10.36 -5.54 1.04
C THR A 27 -10.68 -6.94 0.54
N ARG A 28 -10.56 -7.20 -0.76
CA ARG A 28 -10.83 -8.52 -1.35
C ARG A 28 -9.81 -9.57 -0.91
N LEU A 29 -8.52 -9.20 -0.92
CA LEU A 29 -7.45 -10.10 -0.48
C LEU A 29 -7.56 -10.41 1.01
N LEU A 30 -7.95 -9.42 1.82
CA LEU A 30 -8.17 -9.60 3.25
C LEU A 30 -9.34 -10.55 3.52
N GLU A 31 -10.46 -10.36 2.82
CA GLU A 31 -11.62 -11.25 2.93
C GLU A 31 -11.23 -12.69 2.60
N ALA A 32 -10.57 -12.92 1.46
CA ALA A 32 -10.11 -14.25 1.05
C ALA A 32 -9.12 -14.85 2.07
N ALA A 33 -8.21 -14.05 2.64
CA ALA A 33 -7.26 -14.50 3.64
C ALA A 33 -7.94 -14.88 4.96
N VAL A 34 -8.91 -14.09 5.43
CA VAL A 34 -9.67 -14.39 6.66
C VAL A 34 -10.55 -15.61 6.45
N ASP A 35 -11.23 -15.74 5.30
CA ASP A 35 -12.02 -16.91 4.97
C ASP A 35 -11.16 -18.17 4.86
N SER A 36 -9.91 -18.07 4.38
CA SER A 36 -9.00 -19.22 4.31
C SER A 36 -8.64 -19.83 5.67
N LEU A 37 -8.77 -19.07 6.76
CA LEU A 37 -8.55 -19.57 8.12
C LEU A 37 -9.73 -20.43 8.64
N ALA A 38 -10.93 -20.19 8.10
CA ALA A 38 -12.13 -21.01 8.34
C ALA A 38 -13.06 -20.85 7.14
N PRO A 39 -12.96 -21.75 6.14
CA PRO A 39 -13.66 -21.63 4.87
C PRO A 39 -15.19 -21.55 5.00
N GLY A 40 -15.79 -20.63 4.25
CA GLY A 40 -17.23 -20.41 4.20
C GLY A 40 -17.80 -19.61 5.39
N THR A 41 -16.94 -19.04 6.24
CA THR A 41 -17.38 -18.24 7.39
C THR A 41 -17.40 -16.73 7.11
N CYS A 42 -16.88 -16.27 5.96
CA CYS A 42 -16.90 -14.88 5.56
C CYS A 42 -17.85 -14.64 4.38
N ALA A 43 -18.40 -13.43 4.33
CA ALA A 43 -19.17 -12.92 3.20
C ALA A 43 -18.66 -11.56 2.79
N ALA A 44 -18.79 -11.23 1.51
CA ALA A 44 -18.50 -9.90 0.99
C ALA A 44 -19.75 -9.25 0.40
N LEU A 45 -19.91 -7.94 0.62
CA LEU A 45 -20.96 -7.13 0.01
C LEU A 45 -20.36 -5.87 -0.60
N THR A 46 -20.61 -5.68 -1.89
CA THR A 46 -20.21 -4.47 -2.60
C THR A 46 -21.20 -3.35 -2.34
N LEU A 47 -20.71 -2.21 -1.84
CA LEU A 47 -21.51 -1.00 -1.64
C LEU A 47 -21.37 -0.06 -2.84
N THR A 48 -22.42 -0.01 -3.67
CA THR A 48 -22.54 0.95 -4.78
C THR A 48 -23.69 1.92 -4.53
N ALA A 49 -23.76 3.03 -5.27
CA ALA A 49 -24.84 3.99 -5.13
C ALA A 49 -26.20 3.40 -5.56
N SER A 50 -26.22 2.62 -6.66
CA SER A 50 -27.42 2.19 -7.37
C SER A 50 -27.79 0.72 -7.12
N GLU A 51 -26.81 -0.17 -6.95
CA GLU A 51 -27.06 -1.61 -7.02
C GLU A 51 -27.38 -2.24 -5.66
N THR A 52 -26.80 -1.75 -4.56
CA THR A 52 -27.03 -2.32 -3.22
C THR A 52 -28.29 -1.74 -2.61
N ARG A 53 -29.32 -2.56 -2.43
CA ARG A 53 -30.58 -2.15 -1.76
C ARG A 53 -30.39 -2.07 -0.24
N TRP A 54 -31.07 -1.15 0.43
CA TRP A 54 -31.04 -0.99 1.88
C TRP A 54 -31.50 -2.23 2.63
N SER A 55 -32.52 -2.94 2.10
CA SER A 55 -33.03 -4.19 2.66
C SER A 55 -32.03 -5.33 2.55
N GLU A 56 -31.25 -5.39 1.46
CA GLU A 56 -30.17 -6.36 1.28
C GLU A 56 -29.03 -6.11 2.27
N LEU A 57 -28.58 -4.84 2.38
CA LEU A 57 -27.58 -4.43 3.35
C LEU A 57 -28.00 -4.76 4.79
N TRP A 58 -29.25 -4.44 5.15
CA TRP A 58 -29.78 -4.75 6.46
C TRP A 58 -29.79 -6.26 6.75
N ARG A 59 -30.18 -7.09 5.77
CA ARG A 59 -30.19 -8.54 5.89
C ARG A 59 -28.76 -9.08 6.03
N ALA A 60 -27.85 -8.71 5.11
CA ALA A 60 -26.47 -9.18 5.13
C ALA A 60 -25.76 -8.85 6.47
N ILE A 61 -25.98 -7.63 6.99
CA ILE A 61 -25.49 -7.26 8.33
C ILE A 61 -26.09 -8.15 9.42
N GLY A 62 -27.37 -8.53 9.30
CA GLY A 62 -28.03 -9.42 10.24
C GLY A 62 -27.49 -10.83 10.24
N ASP A 63 -27.00 -11.29 9.10
CA ASP A 63 -26.50 -12.64 8.89
C ASP A 63 -25.01 -12.80 9.30
N ALA A 64 -24.36 -11.75 9.82
CA ALA A 64 -22.96 -11.77 10.23
C ALA A 64 -22.77 -11.36 11.71
N ASP A 65 -21.75 -11.87 12.38
CA ASP A 65 -21.39 -11.49 13.75
C ASP A 65 -20.56 -10.22 13.78
N ALA A 66 -19.66 -10.04 12.82
CA ALA A 66 -18.83 -8.86 12.65
C ALA A 66 -19.02 -8.21 11.28
N VAL A 67 -18.88 -6.89 11.22
CA VAL A 67 -18.88 -6.11 9.97
C VAL A 67 -17.54 -5.39 9.85
N ILE A 68 -16.85 -5.59 8.73
CA ILE A 68 -15.53 -5.05 8.47
C ILE A 68 -15.61 -4.00 7.36
N CYS A 69 -15.13 -2.79 7.65
CA CYS A 69 -15.09 -1.67 6.71
C CYS A 69 -13.68 -1.13 6.58
N ASN A 70 -13.17 -1.00 5.36
CA ASN A 70 -11.90 -0.36 5.08
C ASN A 70 -12.08 1.12 4.76
N PHE A 71 -11.28 2.02 5.37
CA PHE A 71 -11.26 3.46 5.12
C PHE A 71 -9.82 3.97 4.88
N PRO A 72 -9.64 4.91 3.93
CA PRO A 72 -10.61 5.41 2.96
C PRO A 72 -10.68 4.53 1.70
N ILE A 73 -11.87 4.27 1.19
CA ILE A 73 -12.05 3.74 -0.18
C ILE A 73 -12.40 4.90 -1.10
N VAL A 74 -11.66 5.05 -2.21
CA VAL A 74 -11.84 6.18 -3.15
C VAL A 74 -13.24 6.19 -3.75
N ALA A 75 -13.78 5.03 -4.10
CA ALA A 75 -15.15 4.88 -4.63
C ALA A 75 -16.22 5.46 -3.70
N TRP A 76 -15.98 5.44 -2.39
CA TRP A 76 -16.96 5.94 -1.41
C TRP A 76 -16.94 7.46 -1.23
N LYS A 77 -16.08 8.19 -1.93
CA LYS A 77 -16.09 9.67 -1.88
C LYS A 77 -17.46 10.26 -2.22
N ARG A 78 -18.19 9.64 -3.16
CA ARG A 78 -19.51 10.11 -3.62
C ARG A 78 -20.69 9.43 -2.91
N VAL A 79 -20.45 8.35 -2.18
CA VAL A 79 -21.49 7.53 -1.54
C VAL A 79 -21.21 7.28 -0.06
N ILE A 80 -20.51 8.21 0.60
CA ILE A 80 -20.01 8.06 1.99
C ILE A 80 -21.13 7.74 2.99
N LEU A 81 -22.37 8.19 2.75
CA LEU A 81 -23.50 7.92 3.63
C LEU A 81 -23.84 6.43 3.72
N LYS A 82 -23.61 5.66 2.65
CA LYS A 82 -23.97 4.23 2.61
C LYS A 82 -23.06 3.38 3.54
N PRO A 83 -21.71 3.48 3.48
CA PRO A 83 -20.86 2.80 4.44
C PRO A 83 -21.04 3.30 5.88
N LEU A 84 -21.33 4.60 6.12
CA LEU A 84 -21.64 5.10 7.45
C LEU A 84 -22.95 4.53 7.98
N ALA A 85 -23.99 4.46 7.15
CA ALA A 85 -25.25 3.83 7.51
C ALA A 85 -25.08 2.32 7.76
N ALA A 86 -24.24 1.62 6.99
CA ALA A 86 -23.92 0.22 7.23
C ALA A 86 -23.30 0.00 8.62
N VAL A 87 -22.35 0.86 9.01
CA VAL A 87 -21.76 0.84 10.36
C VAL A 87 -22.82 1.10 11.44
N ALA A 88 -23.72 2.08 11.23
CA ALA A 88 -24.81 2.36 12.15
C ALA A 88 -25.80 1.19 12.28
N MET A 89 -26.16 0.57 11.14
CA MET A 89 -27.02 -0.63 11.10
C MET A 89 -26.38 -1.80 11.85
N ALA A 90 -25.07 -2.00 11.69
CA ALA A 90 -24.33 -3.04 12.40
C ALA A 90 -24.42 -2.82 13.94
N ARG A 91 -24.26 -1.59 14.40
CA ARG A 91 -24.41 -1.24 15.83
C ARG A 91 -25.85 -1.45 16.34
N LEU A 92 -26.85 -1.03 15.57
CA LEU A 92 -28.26 -1.23 15.90
C LEU A 92 -28.61 -2.72 16.01
N ARG A 93 -28.00 -3.55 15.16
CA ARG A 93 -28.16 -5.01 15.21
C ARG A 93 -27.21 -5.71 16.20
N ARG A 94 -26.51 -4.92 17.01
CA ARG A 94 -25.53 -5.42 18.02
C ARG A 94 -24.42 -6.27 17.40
N ARG A 95 -24.08 -6.01 16.14
CA ARG A 95 -22.95 -6.65 15.47
C ARG A 95 -21.65 -5.94 15.81
N ARG A 96 -20.57 -6.68 15.85
CA ARG A 96 -19.24 -6.11 16.08
C ARG A 96 -18.78 -5.32 14.86
N VAL A 97 -18.28 -4.12 15.05
CA VAL A 97 -17.79 -3.25 13.97
C VAL A 97 -16.28 -3.14 14.05
N ILE A 98 -15.61 -3.57 12.99
CA ILE A 98 -14.16 -3.51 12.83
C ILE A 98 -13.87 -2.55 11.69
N LEU A 99 -13.20 -1.43 11.98
CA LEU A 99 -12.73 -0.50 10.96
C LEU A 99 -11.25 -0.79 10.66
N VAL A 100 -10.91 -0.83 9.39
CA VAL A 100 -9.51 -0.89 8.94
C VAL A 100 -9.16 0.50 8.39
N GLN A 101 -8.32 1.24 9.11
CA GLN A 101 -7.95 2.61 8.81
C GLN A 101 -6.53 2.67 8.25
N HIS A 102 -6.41 3.06 6.97
CA HIS A 102 -5.13 3.10 6.26
C HIS A 102 -4.36 4.40 6.42
N GLU A 103 -5.06 5.54 6.59
CA GLU A 103 -4.49 6.88 6.60
C GLU A 103 -5.25 7.76 7.57
N TRP A 104 -4.57 8.78 8.18
CA TRP A 104 -5.25 9.77 9.01
C TRP A 104 -4.81 11.20 8.69
N ALA A 105 -3.56 11.59 8.95
CA ALA A 105 -3.09 12.96 8.77
C ALA A 105 -3.15 13.44 7.31
N SER A 106 -2.94 12.54 6.34
CA SER A 106 -3.05 12.82 4.90
C SER A 106 -4.47 13.12 4.44
N LEU A 107 -5.50 12.81 5.26
CA LEU A 107 -6.89 13.11 4.93
C LEU A 107 -7.19 14.59 5.16
N HIS A 108 -7.90 15.20 4.20
CA HIS A 108 -8.44 16.56 4.37
C HIS A 108 -9.34 16.62 5.62
N HIS A 109 -9.27 17.72 6.40
CA HIS A 109 -9.96 17.87 7.68
C HIS A 109 -11.48 17.59 7.61
N LEU A 110 -12.18 18.05 6.57
CA LEU A 110 -13.60 17.74 6.37
C LEU A 110 -13.84 16.24 6.21
N ARG A 111 -12.90 15.53 5.59
CA ARG A 111 -13.01 14.09 5.41
C ARG A 111 -12.78 13.34 6.72
N ARG A 112 -11.87 13.80 7.58
CA ARG A 112 -11.72 13.27 8.93
C ARG A 112 -13.00 13.41 9.72
N LEU A 113 -13.66 14.58 9.65
CA LEU A 113 -14.96 14.80 10.31
C LEU A 113 -16.04 13.81 9.82
N THR A 114 -16.08 13.49 8.51
CA THR A 114 -17.05 12.51 7.99
C THR A 114 -16.84 11.10 8.53
N TYR A 115 -15.64 10.75 8.99
CA TYR A 115 -15.33 9.43 9.54
C TYR A 115 -15.57 9.32 11.05
N LEU A 116 -15.71 10.44 11.78
CA LEU A 116 -15.94 10.43 13.24
C LEU A 116 -17.11 9.54 13.67
N PRO A 117 -18.28 9.54 13.00
CA PRO A 117 -19.37 8.63 13.36
C PRO A 117 -18.98 7.15 13.26
N ALA A 118 -18.19 6.78 12.24
CA ALA A 118 -17.72 5.41 12.09
C ALA A 118 -16.72 5.05 13.20
N LEU A 119 -15.75 5.91 13.51
CA LEU A 119 -14.79 5.71 14.61
C LEU A 119 -15.51 5.59 15.98
N LEU A 120 -16.55 6.41 16.21
CA LEU A 120 -17.35 6.34 17.40
C LEU A 120 -18.05 4.98 17.56
N MET A 121 -18.64 4.50 16.47
CA MET A 121 -19.40 3.24 16.42
C MET A 121 -18.51 2.00 16.33
N ALA A 122 -17.23 2.13 15.96
CA ALA A 122 -16.29 1.04 15.91
C ALA A 122 -16.06 0.39 17.30
N ASN A 123 -15.99 -0.93 17.32
CA ASN A 123 -15.50 -1.68 18.47
C ASN A 123 -13.96 -1.70 18.47
N VAL A 124 -13.38 -1.89 17.29
CA VAL A 124 -11.93 -1.96 17.05
C VAL A 124 -11.57 -1.18 15.79
N ILE A 125 -10.41 -0.55 15.80
CA ILE A 125 -9.82 0.15 14.66
C ILE A 125 -8.49 -0.53 14.37
N VAL A 126 -8.37 -1.21 13.23
CA VAL A 126 -7.13 -1.84 12.79
C VAL A 126 -6.33 -0.85 11.98
N MET A 127 -5.06 -0.70 12.30
CA MET A 127 -4.09 0.16 11.63
C MET A 127 -2.81 -0.61 11.31
N PHE A 128 -2.06 -0.16 10.31
CA PHE A 128 -0.86 -0.83 9.82
C PHE A 128 0.44 -0.12 10.18
N SER A 129 0.37 1.03 10.84
CA SER A 129 1.54 1.85 11.15
C SER A 129 1.37 2.52 12.51
N PRO A 130 2.35 2.40 13.40
CA PRO A 130 2.44 3.18 14.63
C PRO A 130 2.36 4.68 14.38
N LEU A 131 2.96 5.18 13.27
CA LEU A 131 2.88 6.59 12.89
C LEU A 131 1.41 7.02 12.68
N VAL A 132 0.63 6.27 11.89
CA VAL A 132 -0.79 6.60 11.64
C VAL A 132 -1.61 6.54 12.93
N ARG A 133 -1.31 5.59 13.82
CA ARG A 133 -1.93 5.52 15.15
C ARG A 133 -1.59 6.75 16.00
N ARG A 134 -0.35 7.23 15.95
CA ARG A 134 0.10 8.45 16.64
C ARG A 134 -0.61 9.68 16.07
N GLU A 135 -0.66 9.81 14.75
CA GLU A 135 -1.40 10.88 14.06
C GLU A 135 -2.86 10.95 14.50
N LEU A 136 -3.52 9.78 14.66
CA LEU A 136 -4.88 9.73 15.21
C LEU A 136 -4.91 10.14 16.68
N ALA A 137 -3.95 9.69 17.49
CA ALA A 137 -3.89 10.00 18.93
C ALA A 137 -3.68 11.49 19.21
N GLU A 138 -2.94 12.18 18.34
CA GLU A 138 -2.66 13.61 18.43
C GLU A 138 -3.77 14.48 17.83
N ASP A 139 -4.75 13.89 17.14
CA ASP A 139 -5.88 14.63 16.59
C ASP A 139 -6.79 15.16 17.75
N PRO A 140 -7.05 16.47 17.82
CA PRO A 140 -7.77 17.08 18.95
C PRO A 140 -9.21 16.58 19.10
N ILE A 141 -9.82 16.06 18.03
CA ILE A 141 -11.21 15.59 18.03
C ILE A 141 -11.27 14.06 18.09
N ALA A 142 -10.39 13.41 17.33
CA ALA A 142 -10.43 11.96 17.14
C ALA A 142 -9.47 11.18 18.05
N GLY A 143 -8.55 11.85 18.78
CA GLY A 143 -7.49 11.22 19.57
C GLY A 143 -7.98 10.19 20.58
N TRP A 144 -9.16 10.42 21.17
CA TRP A 144 -9.80 9.47 22.07
C TRP A 144 -10.00 8.06 21.46
N PHE A 145 -10.16 7.96 20.13
CA PHE A 145 -10.38 6.67 19.47
C PHE A 145 -9.10 5.85 19.32
N ALA A 146 -7.92 6.43 19.51
CA ALA A 146 -6.64 5.72 19.43
C ALA A 146 -6.54 4.55 20.44
N ARG A 147 -7.29 4.60 21.53
CA ARG A 147 -7.40 3.48 22.49
C ARG A 147 -8.09 2.23 21.94
N LYS A 148 -8.86 2.36 20.85
CA LYS A 148 -9.50 1.23 20.14
C LYS A 148 -8.59 0.64 19.05
N CYS A 149 -7.40 1.23 18.85
CA CYS A 149 -6.51 0.84 17.75
C CYS A 149 -5.70 -0.41 18.10
N VAL A 150 -5.71 -1.33 17.15
CA VAL A 150 -4.85 -2.53 17.12
C VAL A 150 -3.96 -2.41 15.89
N LEU A 151 -2.67 -2.73 16.04
CA LEU A 151 -1.73 -2.78 14.93
C LEU A 151 -1.75 -4.16 14.28
N ALA A 152 -1.80 -4.18 12.95
CA ALA A 152 -1.69 -5.39 12.15
C ALA A 152 -0.56 -5.25 11.14
N PRO A 153 0.14 -6.32 10.77
CA PRO A 153 1.14 -6.28 9.71
C PRO A 153 0.47 -6.08 8.35
N LEU A 154 0.91 -5.08 7.57
CA LEU A 154 0.41 -4.87 6.22
C LEU A 154 1.06 -5.86 5.25
N PRO A 155 0.31 -6.69 4.51
CA PRO A 155 0.88 -7.54 3.47
C PRO A 155 1.11 -6.79 2.15
N PRO A 156 1.93 -7.33 1.23
CA PRO A 156 2.01 -6.83 -0.14
C PRO A 156 0.66 -6.99 -0.85
N ASN A 157 0.35 -6.06 -1.74
CA ASN A 157 -0.94 -6.01 -2.44
C ASN A 157 -0.95 -6.74 -3.79
N ILE A 158 0.21 -7.17 -4.28
CA ILE A 158 0.37 -7.96 -5.50
C ILE A 158 1.26 -9.16 -5.20
N GLU A 159 0.99 -10.29 -5.83
CA GLU A 159 1.74 -11.53 -5.69
C GLU A 159 2.68 -11.70 -6.87
N ALA A 160 3.91 -12.15 -6.59
CA ALA A 160 4.85 -12.51 -7.66
C ALA A 160 4.32 -13.72 -8.44
N PRO A 161 4.08 -13.58 -9.75
CA PRO A 161 3.58 -14.67 -10.56
C PRO A 161 4.68 -15.74 -10.77
N PRO A 162 4.30 -17.00 -11.03
CA PRO A 162 5.26 -18.07 -11.31
C PRO A 162 6.00 -17.85 -12.65
N VAL A 163 5.37 -17.14 -13.58
CA VAL A 163 5.92 -16.76 -14.86
C VAL A 163 5.61 -15.30 -15.12
N VAL A 164 6.61 -14.51 -15.47
CA VAL A 164 6.45 -13.11 -15.82
C VAL A 164 6.18 -12.91 -17.31
N ALA A 165 5.41 -11.87 -17.63
CA ALA A 165 5.16 -11.53 -19.02
C ALA A 165 6.42 -10.95 -19.69
N ASP A 166 6.55 -11.24 -20.98
CA ASP A 166 7.48 -10.54 -21.86
C ASP A 166 6.78 -9.32 -22.46
N SER A 167 7.44 -8.16 -22.44
CA SER A 167 6.95 -6.92 -23.03
C SER A 167 8.08 -6.17 -23.75
N ASP A 168 7.72 -5.28 -24.67
CA ASP A 168 8.71 -4.45 -25.38
C ASP A 168 9.52 -3.60 -24.40
N LEU A 169 8.88 -3.07 -23.36
CA LEU A 169 9.56 -2.28 -22.34
C LEU A 169 10.53 -3.15 -21.53
N ARG A 170 10.12 -4.36 -21.16
CA ARG A 170 10.99 -5.30 -20.46
C ARG A 170 12.25 -5.59 -21.27
N ARG A 171 12.10 -5.91 -22.59
CA ARG A 171 13.24 -6.15 -23.49
C ARG A 171 14.16 -4.94 -23.57
N ARG A 172 13.60 -3.73 -23.72
CA ARG A 172 14.40 -2.48 -23.74
C ARG A 172 15.19 -2.25 -22.45
N LEU A 173 14.64 -2.57 -21.28
CA LEU A 173 15.36 -2.48 -20.02
C LEU A 173 16.45 -3.56 -19.90
N ALA A 174 16.18 -4.78 -20.37
CA ALA A 174 17.17 -5.84 -20.41
C ALA A 174 18.36 -5.46 -21.33
N ASP A 175 18.08 -4.90 -22.51
CA ASP A 175 19.09 -4.40 -23.45
C ASP A 175 19.91 -3.28 -22.80
N ALA A 176 19.28 -2.32 -22.14
CA ALA A 176 19.96 -1.24 -21.44
C ALA A 176 20.93 -1.79 -20.38
N ARG A 177 20.51 -2.81 -19.60
CA ARG A 177 21.39 -3.47 -18.63
C ARG A 177 22.56 -4.21 -19.31
N ALA A 178 22.31 -4.89 -20.44
CA ALA A 178 23.35 -5.56 -21.20
C ALA A 178 24.40 -4.56 -21.75
N GLU A 179 23.99 -3.31 -22.01
CA GLU A 179 24.88 -2.19 -22.39
C GLU A 179 25.61 -1.56 -21.19
N GLY A 180 25.45 -2.13 -19.98
CA GLY A 180 26.06 -1.64 -18.74
C GLY A 180 25.38 -0.38 -18.17
N ARG A 181 24.13 -0.14 -18.51
CA ARG A 181 23.33 0.92 -17.88
C ARG A 181 22.80 0.45 -16.53
N LEU A 182 22.73 1.37 -15.57
CA LEU A 182 22.19 1.12 -14.22
C LEU A 182 20.69 1.43 -14.18
N VAL A 183 19.85 0.41 -14.06
CA VAL A 183 18.39 0.57 -14.02
C VAL A 183 17.91 0.79 -12.59
N ILE A 184 17.43 2.01 -12.29
CA ILE A 184 16.92 2.43 -10.99
C ILE A 184 15.39 2.43 -11.06
N GLY A 185 14.72 1.61 -10.27
CA GLY A 185 13.26 1.47 -10.26
C GLY A 185 12.58 2.31 -9.17
N HIS A 186 11.38 2.78 -9.48
CA HIS A 186 10.43 3.30 -8.50
C HIS A 186 9.05 2.73 -8.83
N PHE A 187 8.43 2.01 -7.90
CA PHE A 187 7.11 1.39 -8.12
C PHE A 187 6.00 2.05 -7.30
N GLY A 188 4.86 2.21 -7.95
CA GLY A 188 3.60 2.70 -7.39
C GLY A 188 3.19 4.08 -7.88
N SER A 189 2.12 4.63 -7.33
CA SER A 189 1.60 5.94 -7.73
C SER A 189 2.62 7.05 -7.53
N ILE A 190 2.70 7.97 -8.49
CA ILE A 190 3.63 9.10 -8.50
C ILE A 190 2.87 10.34 -8.00
N TYR A 191 3.30 10.88 -6.85
CA TYR A 191 2.70 12.07 -6.23
C TYR A 191 3.72 12.75 -5.29
N PRO A 192 3.53 14.04 -4.93
CA PRO A 192 4.52 14.83 -4.18
C PRO A 192 5.00 14.20 -2.87
N GLY A 193 4.12 13.52 -2.14
CA GLY A 193 4.46 12.87 -0.86
C GLY A 193 5.48 11.73 -0.96
N LYS A 194 5.74 11.23 -2.19
CA LYS A 194 6.80 10.25 -2.49
C LYS A 194 8.08 10.88 -3.05
N GLN A 195 8.14 12.19 -3.15
CA GLN A 195 9.29 12.94 -3.67
C GLN A 195 9.90 12.31 -4.96
N PRO A 196 9.09 12.09 -6.03
CA PRO A 196 9.56 11.36 -7.20
C PRO A 196 10.72 12.07 -7.90
N GLU A 197 10.84 13.39 -7.75
CA GLU A 197 11.93 14.19 -8.31
C GLU A 197 13.29 13.86 -7.66
N ALA A 198 13.31 13.42 -6.40
CA ALA A 198 14.57 13.10 -5.72
C ALA A 198 15.30 11.92 -6.39
N VAL A 199 14.55 10.94 -6.94
CA VAL A 199 15.17 9.86 -7.73
C VAL A 199 15.77 10.37 -9.04
N LEU A 200 15.20 11.45 -9.63
CA LEU A 200 15.78 12.11 -10.80
C LEU A 200 17.10 12.82 -10.44
N GLU A 201 17.16 13.50 -9.27
CA GLU A 201 18.40 14.14 -8.78
C GLU A 201 19.50 13.10 -8.60
N ILE A 202 19.17 11.96 -7.97
CA ILE A 202 20.11 10.85 -7.79
C ILE A 202 20.60 10.32 -9.15
N ALA A 203 19.70 10.12 -10.12
CA ALA A 203 20.06 9.69 -11.48
C ALA A 203 20.96 10.72 -12.17
N ALA A 204 20.64 12.01 -12.07
CA ALA A 204 21.48 13.07 -12.64
C ALA A 204 22.88 13.11 -12.02
N LEU A 205 22.98 12.95 -10.70
CA LEU A 205 24.27 12.88 -10.00
C LEU A 205 25.09 11.65 -10.44
N LEU A 206 24.45 10.49 -10.58
CA LEU A 206 25.11 9.28 -11.09
C LEU A 206 25.61 9.47 -12.52
N LYS A 207 24.84 10.16 -13.38
CA LYS A 207 25.26 10.53 -14.74
C LYS A 207 26.48 11.44 -14.71
N GLN A 208 26.52 12.45 -13.83
CA GLN A 208 27.68 13.32 -13.64
C GLN A 208 28.93 12.58 -13.16
N ARG A 209 28.76 11.48 -12.42
CA ARG A 209 29.84 10.59 -11.98
C ARG A 209 30.30 9.60 -13.07
N GLY A 210 29.75 9.69 -14.29
CA GLY A 210 30.14 8.88 -15.43
C GLY A 210 29.41 7.54 -15.56
N LEU A 211 28.40 7.27 -14.70
CA LEU A 211 27.51 6.13 -14.88
C LEU A 211 26.44 6.42 -15.94
N LYS A 212 25.77 5.38 -16.41
CA LYS A 212 24.70 5.48 -17.41
C LYS A 212 23.35 5.06 -16.77
N PRO A 213 22.74 5.89 -15.89
CA PRO A 213 21.50 5.51 -15.24
C PRO A 213 20.32 5.48 -16.20
N VAL A 214 19.32 4.63 -15.89
CA VAL A 214 17.95 4.66 -16.41
C VAL A 214 17.02 4.67 -15.22
N ALA A 215 16.24 5.74 -15.02
CA ALA A 215 15.23 5.79 -13.99
C ALA A 215 13.88 5.31 -14.56
N VAL A 216 13.36 4.19 -14.04
CA VAL A 216 12.08 3.63 -14.46
C VAL A 216 11.03 3.78 -13.35
N TYR A 217 9.98 4.52 -13.64
CA TYR A 217 8.82 4.71 -12.76
C TYR A 217 7.70 3.77 -13.22
N ILE A 218 7.53 2.67 -12.51
CA ILE A 218 6.52 1.65 -12.78
C ILE A 218 5.26 2.06 -12.04
N GLY A 219 4.39 2.83 -12.72
CA GLY A 219 3.19 3.40 -12.14
C GLY A 219 2.74 4.70 -12.82
N SER A 220 1.65 5.28 -12.36
CA SER A 220 1.04 6.46 -12.94
C SER A 220 1.01 7.67 -12.01
N PHE A 221 0.97 8.86 -12.59
CA PHE A 221 0.72 10.09 -11.85
C PHE A 221 -0.70 10.13 -11.28
N ILE A 222 -0.85 10.64 -10.06
CA ILE A 222 -2.16 10.92 -9.48
C ILE A 222 -2.64 12.26 -10.02
N ARG A 223 -3.46 12.23 -11.07
CA ARG A 223 -3.95 13.42 -11.80
C ARG A 223 -4.80 14.39 -10.99
N ALA A 224 -5.29 13.99 -9.83
CA ALA A 224 -6.12 14.83 -8.94
C ALA A 224 -5.30 15.78 -8.05
N LEU A 225 -3.98 15.71 -8.11
CA LEU A 225 -3.05 16.52 -7.33
C LEU A 225 -2.24 17.40 -8.28
N ASP A 226 -2.33 18.68 -8.07
CA ASP A 226 -1.61 19.84 -8.64
C ASP A 226 -0.42 19.52 -9.56
N ASN A 227 -0.62 19.53 -10.87
CA ASN A 227 0.42 19.58 -11.92
C ASN A 227 1.67 18.68 -11.72
N VAL A 228 1.55 17.62 -10.92
CA VAL A 228 2.66 16.71 -10.57
C VAL A 228 3.38 16.21 -11.81
N GLU A 229 2.62 15.80 -12.84
CA GLU A 229 3.20 15.33 -14.10
C GLU A 229 3.97 16.42 -14.83
N ALA A 230 3.45 17.66 -14.84
CA ALA A 230 4.11 18.79 -15.50
C ALA A 230 5.41 19.19 -14.77
N ILE A 231 5.38 19.24 -13.44
CA ILE A 231 6.55 19.52 -12.60
C ILE A 231 7.61 18.45 -12.81
N PHE A 232 7.22 17.18 -12.77
CA PHE A 232 8.13 16.06 -12.99
C PHE A 232 8.80 16.13 -14.38
N LYS A 233 8.01 16.33 -15.45
CA LYS A 233 8.53 16.45 -16.82
C LYS A 233 9.47 17.65 -16.98
N ALA A 234 9.13 18.80 -16.38
CA ALA A 234 10.00 19.97 -16.39
C ALA A 234 11.34 19.66 -15.69
N ARG A 235 11.30 18.91 -14.57
CA ARG A 235 12.53 18.52 -13.87
C ARG A 235 13.39 17.56 -14.68
N VAL A 236 12.79 16.58 -15.37
CA VAL A 236 13.51 15.69 -16.30
C VAL A 236 14.27 16.51 -17.37
N MET A 237 13.60 17.53 -17.94
CA MET A 237 14.24 18.40 -18.94
C MET A 237 15.39 19.22 -18.34
N GLN A 238 15.18 19.82 -17.16
CA GLN A 238 16.21 20.62 -16.47
C GLN A 238 17.47 19.81 -16.17
N LEU A 239 17.30 18.53 -15.84
CA LEU A 239 18.40 17.63 -15.50
C LEU A 239 19.04 16.95 -16.71
N GLY A 240 18.54 17.16 -17.93
CA GLY A 240 19.04 16.53 -19.13
C GLY A 240 18.88 15.00 -19.15
N LEU A 241 17.75 14.51 -18.61
CA LEU A 241 17.45 13.08 -18.45
C LEU A 241 16.35 12.58 -19.39
N GLN A 242 16.06 13.29 -20.50
CA GLN A 242 14.93 12.95 -21.39
C GLN A 242 15.01 11.53 -21.94
N ASP A 243 16.23 11.08 -22.26
CA ASP A 243 16.50 9.74 -22.82
C ASP A 243 16.77 8.67 -21.73
N ASP A 244 16.79 9.10 -20.45
CA ASP A 244 17.17 8.27 -19.31
C ASP A 244 16.02 8.01 -18.33
N VAL A 245 14.82 8.53 -18.61
CA VAL A 245 13.65 8.39 -17.75
C VAL A 245 12.50 7.72 -18.49
N VAL A 246 11.93 6.69 -17.85
CA VAL A 246 10.75 5.98 -18.36
C VAL A 246 9.65 6.05 -17.32
N VAL A 247 8.43 6.42 -17.70
CA VAL A 247 7.22 6.34 -16.87
C VAL A 247 6.23 5.43 -17.58
N THR A 248 5.89 4.28 -16.96
CA THR A 248 5.07 3.26 -17.64
C THR A 248 3.60 3.64 -17.72
N GLY A 249 3.12 4.51 -16.85
CA GLY A 249 1.69 4.61 -16.57
C GLY A 249 1.20 3.44 -15.71
N PHE A 250 -0.13 3.31 -15.59
CA PHE A 250 -0.72 2.20 -14.87
C PHE A 250 -0.67 0.91 -15.70
N ILE A 251 -0.13 -0.15 -15.14
CA ILE A 251 -0.09 -1.50 -15.69
C ILE A 251 -1.09 -2.36 -14.91
N ALA A 252 -2.00 -3.01 -15.63
CA ALA A 252 -3.07 -3.81 -15.01
C ALA A 252 -2.65 -5.25 -14.69
N SER A 253 -1.65 -5.77 -15.41
CA SER A 253 -1.15 -7.14 -15.24
C SER A 253 -0.01 -7.18 -14.23
N ASP A 254 -0.17 -7.97 -13.16
CA ASP A 254 0.89 -8.22 -12.19
C ASP A 254 2.08 -8.94 -12.85
N ASP A 255 1.84 -9.83 -13.85
CA ASP A 255 2.88 -10.54 -14.60
C ASP A 255 3.80 -9.57 -15.36
N GLU A 256 3.22 -8.53 -15.96
CA GLU A 256 3.98 -7.48 -16.66
C GLU A 256 4.74 -6.61 -15.64
N VAL A 257 4.13 -6.23 -14.54
CA VAL A 257 4.77 -5.46 -13.45
C VAL A 257 5.99 -6.21 -12.93
N PHE A 258 5.84 -7.49 -12.59
CA PHE A 258 6.96 -8.31 -12.10
C PHE A 258 8.01 -8.60 -13.19
N GLY A 259 7.61 -8.65 -14.46
CA GLY A 259 8.55 -8.71 -15.59
C GLY A 259 9.48 -7.49 -15.62
N LEU A 260 8.93 -6.29 -15.39
CA LEU A 260 9.74 -5.07 -15.28
C LEU A 260 10.60 -5.06 -14.01
N PHE A 261 10.09 -5.57 -12.87
CA PHE A 261 10.88 -5.65 -11.64
C PHE A 261 12.17 -6.48 -11.82
N GLN A 262 12.12 -7.54 -12.64
CA GLN A 262 13.30 -8.36 -12.92
C GLN A 262 14.39 -7.61 -13.68
N GLU A 263 14.05 -6.56 -14.40
CA GLU A 263 15.02 -5.76 -15.17
C GLU A 263 15.51 -4.51 -14.39
N VAL A 264 15.07 -4.30 -13.17
CA VAL A 264 15.58 -3.28 -12.27
C VAL A 264 16.81 -3.80 -11.51
N ASP A 265 17.87 -3.00 -11.39
CA ASP A 265 19.04 -3.34 -10.59
C ASP A 265 18.82 -3.02 -9.12
N VAL A 266 18.18 -1.88 -8.84
CA VAL A 266 17.88 -1.40 -7.50
C VAL A 266 16.64 -0.52 -7.49
N PHE A 267 15.75 -0.70 -6.53
CA PHE A 267 14.65 0.22 -6.30
C PHE A 267 15.08 1.35 -5.36
N CYS A 268 14.66 2.58 -5.65
CA CYS A 268 14.99 3.74 -4.84
C CYS A 268 13.73 4.53 -4.45
N TYR A 269 13.62 4.84 -3.15
CA TYR A 269 12.52 5.61 -2.57
C TYR A 269 13.06 6.67 -1.62
N VAL A 270 12.89 7.93 -1.97
CA VAL A 270 13.13 9.05 -1.06
C VAL A 270 11.79 9.48 -0.48
N LEU A 271 11.59 9.24 0.82
CA LEU A 271 10.31 9.47 1.49
C LEU A 271 10.44 10.57 2.53
N GLY A 272 9.72 11.68 2.39
CA GLY A 272 9.76 12.79 3.34
C GLY A 272 9.33 12.40 4.76
N GLU A 273 8.33 11.51 4.87
CA GLU A 273 7.87 10.95 6.15
C GLU A 273 8.68 9.72 6.61
N GLY A 274 9.73 9.32 5.85
CA GLY A 274 10.46 8.08 6.11
C GLY A 274 9.67 6.82 5.74
N LEU A 275 10.33 5.67 5.89
CA LEU A 275 9.71 4.37 5.70
C LEU A 275 8.70 4.09 6.80
N THR A 276 7.52 3.65 6.41
CA THR A 276 6.46 3.22 7.34
C THR A 276 5.97 1.82 7.01
N ALA A 277 5.47 1.11 8.01
CA ALA A 277 4.97 -0.26 7.88
C ALA A 277 3.73 -0.38 6.94
N ARG A 278 3.14 0.74 6.51
CA ARG A 278 2.01 0.79 5.56
C ARG A 278 2.42 0.83 4.08
N ARG A 279 3.70 0.66 3.75
CA ARG A 279 4.23 0.79 2.37
C ARG A 279 4.19 -0.54 1.61
N SER A 280 3.00 -1.00 1.19
CA SER A 280 2.83 -2.24 0.43
C SER A 280 3.59 -2.27 -0.90
N SER A 281 3.83 -1.10 -1.53
CA SER A 281 4.63 -1.04 -2.77
C SER A 281 6.09 -1.45 -2.56
N ILE A 282 6.68 -1.17 -1.39
CA ILE A 282 8.03 -1.61 -1.05
C ILE A 282 8.05 -3.12 -0.83
N LEU A 283 7.01 -3.67 -0.21
CA LEU A 283 6.87 -5.12 -0.05
C LEU A 283 6.68 -5.84 -1.39
N ALA A 284 5.95 -5.20 -2.33
CA ALA A 284 5.77 -5.73 -3.67
C ALA A 284 7.11 -5.84 -4.41
N VAL A 285 7.94 -4.78 -4.40
CA VAL A 285 9.25 -4.84 -5.08
C VAL A 285 10.24 -5.76 -4.37
N ALA A 286 10.17 -5.89 -3.04
CA ALA A 286 11.02 -6.80 -2.28
C ALA A 286 10.82 -8.28 -2.68
N GLN A 287 9.61 -8.65 -3.19
CA GLN A 287 9.34 -10.00 -3.71
C GLN A 287 10.18 -10.34 -4.95
N SER A 288 10.62 -9.34 -5.72
CA SER A 288 11.47 -9.56 -6.90
C SER A 288 12.89 -10.01 -6.55
N GLY A 289 13.26 -9.97 -5.27
CA GLY A 289 14.63 -10.22 -4.81
C GLY A 289 15.61 -9.07 -5.11
N ARG A 290 15.15 -7.99 -5.75
CA ARG A 290 15.98 -6.81 -6.02
C ARG A 290 16.12 -5.95 -4.77
N PRO A 291 17.30 -5.37 -4.52
CA PRO A 291 17.51 -4.52 -3.36
C PRO A 291 16.65 -3.25 -3.44
N VAL A 292 16.24 -2.77 -2.26
CA VAL A 292 15.45 -1.55 -2.12
C VAL A 292 16.23 -0.57 -1.25
N VAL A 293 16.57 0.60 -1.79
CA VAL A 293 17.16 1.72 -1.06
C VAL A 293 16.03 2.68 -0.67
N VAL A 294 15.90 3.01 0.61
CA VAL A 294 14.78 3.83 1.09
C VAL A 294 15.18 4.67 2.31
N THR A 295 14.55 5.85 2.45
CA THR A 295 14.69 6.71 3.64
C THR A 295 14.30 5.93 4.90
N ASP A 296 15.11 5.99 5.96
CA ASP A 296 14.83 5.31 7.23
C ASP A 296 13.55 5.83 7.91
N ALA A 297 12.97 5.02 8.77
CA ALA A 297 11.78 5.37 9.55
C ALA A 297 12.05 6.54 10.51
N ILE A 298 10.99 7.30 10.83
CA ILE A 298 11.05 8.33 11.87
C ILE A 298 11.19 7.68 13.25
N ASP A 299 10.45 6.59 13.45
CA ASP A 299 10.38 5.87 14.73
C ASP A 299 11.03 4.50 14.56
N PRO A 300 12.08 4.18 15.31
CA PRO A 300 12.68 2.84 15.26
C PRO A 300 11.69 1.71 15.55
N ALA A 301 10.65 1.97 16.35
CA ALA A 301 9.60 1.01 16.71
C ALA A 301 8.52 0.84 15.62
N GLU A 302 8.62 1.55 14.47
CA GLU A 302 7.62 1.50 13.40
C GLU A 302 7.32 0.08 12.92
N PHE A 303 8.29 -0.82 13.00
CA PHE A 303 8.18 -2.19 12.49
C PHE A 303 8.07 -3.27 13.58
N ASP A 304 8.01 -2.94 14.86
CA ASP A 304 8.01 -3.94 15.93
C ASP A 304 6.82 -4.91 15.87
N HIS A 305 5.68 -4.45 15.37
CA HIS A 305 4.49 -5.27 15.13
C HIS A 305 4.55 -6.05 13.80
N HIS A 306 5.58 -5.84 12.97
CA HIS A 306 5.65 -6.36 11.60
C HIS A 306 6.93 -7.17 11.37
N LEU A 307 7.02 -8.35 11.97
CA LEU A 307 8.24 -9.17 12.01
C LEU A 307 8.78 -9.52 10.62
N ARG A 308 7.91 -9.83 9.65
CA ARG A 308 8.34 -10.15 8.28
C ARG A 308 8.97 -8.94 7.57
N PHE A 309 8.42 -7.74 7.77
CA PHE A 309 9.02 -6.52 7.21
C PHE A 309 10.38 -6.24 7.84
N LYS A 310 10.47 -6.41 9.18
CA LYS A 310 11.71 -6.25 9.91
C LYS A 310 12.80 -7.21 9.40
N ALA A 311 12.43 -8.47 9.15
CA ALA A 311 13.36 -9.46 8.59
C ALA A 311 13.91 -9.03 7.22
N LEU A 312 13.12 -8.38 6.34
CA LEU A 312 13.63 -7.85 5.06
C LEU A 312 14.66 -6.73 5.24
N MET A 313 14.58 -5.94 6.32
CA MET A 313 15.59 -4.94 6.66
C MET A 313 16.84 -5.57 7.27
N ASP A 314 16.67 -6.50 8.19
CA ASP A 314 17.77 -7.18 8.87
C ASP A 314 18.61 -8.01 7.89
N ASP A 315 17.99 -8.60 6.90
CA ASP A 315 18.64 -9.35 5.83
C ASP A 315 19.26 -8.46 4.72
N GLY A 316 19.07 -7.15 4.78
CA GLY A 316 19.59 -6.21 3.80
C GLY A 316 18.90 -6.21 2.43
N ALA A 317 17.69 -6.82 2.31
CA ALA A 317 16.86 -6.65 1.12
C ALA A 317 16.33 -5.22 1.04
N ILE A 318 16.07 -4.61 2.19
CA ILE A 318 15.71 -3.19 2.33
C ILE A 318 16.87 -2.47 3.03
N ILE A 319 17.51 -1.57 2.30
CA ILE A 319 18.66 -0.78 2.72
C ILE A 319 18.16 0.60 3.13
N ARG A 320 18.30 0.93 4.40
CA ARG A 320 17.81 2.18 4.96
C ARG A 320 18.90 3.25 4.89
N VAL A 321 18.54 4.40 4.29
CA VAL A 321 19.39 5.60 4.25
C VAL A 321 18.90 6.56 5.34
N PRO A 322 19.78 7.13 6.15
CA PRO A 322 19.41 8.04 7.23
C PRO A 322 18.52 9.20 6.73
N ARG A 323 17.59 9.64 7.57
CA ARG A 323 16.78 10.82 7.27
C ARG A 323 17.66 12.07 7.18
N GLY A 324 17.37 12.91 6.19
CA GLY A 324 18.18 14.10 5.94
C GLY A 324 19.49 13.83 5.20
N ALA A 325 19.73 12.59 4.79
CA ALA A 325 20.83 12.23 3.91
C ALA A 325 20.74 13.01 2.57
N SER A 326 21.88 13.31 2.00
CA SER A 326 21.99 14.01 0.72
C SER A 326 21.70 13.08 -0.47
N ASP A 327 21.44 13.65 -1.65
CA ASP A 327 21.35 12.88 -2.89
C ASP A 327 22.65 12.08 -3.16
N ALA A 328 23.81 12.57 -2.69
CA ALA A 328 25.08 11.86 -2.79
C ALA A 328 25.08 10.58 -1.96
N ASP A 329 24.55 10.60 -0.72
CA ASP A 329 24.45 9.43 0.13
C ASP A 329 23.51 8.38 -0.48
N TYR A 330 22.39 8.83 -1.08
CA TYR A 330 21.49 7.94 -1.83
C TYR A 330 22.16 7.35 -3.08
N ALA A 331 22.89 8.16 -3.83
CA ALA A 331 23.62 7.68 -5.01
C ALA A 331 24.65 6.62 -4.64
N ASP A 332 25.39 6.81 -3.54
CA ASP A 332 26.34 5.83 -3.03
C ASP A 332 25.64 4.53 -2.58
N ALA A 333 24.51 4.66 -1.87
CA ALA A 333 23.71 3.52 -1.45
C ALA A 333 23.13 2.75 -2.65
N VAL A 334 22.65 3.44 -3.69
CA VAL A 334 22.13 2.87 -4.94
C VAL A 334 23.22 2.07 -5.65
N VAL A 335 24.41 2.62 -5.82
CA VAL A 335 25.54 1.94 -6.47
C VAL A 335 25.97 0.70 -5.67
N ALA A 336 26.11 0.83 -4.35
CA ALA A 336 26.45 -0.28 -3.48
C ALA A 336 25.40 -1.39 -3.47
N ALA A 337 24.12 -1.02 -3.59
CA ALA A 337 23.00 -1.95 -3.63
C ALA A 337 22.94 -2.69 -4.97
N ALA A 338 23.09 -2.00 -6.09
CA ALA A 338 23.04 -2.57 -7.43
C ALA A 338 24.11 -3.65 -7.70
N GLY A 339 25.26 -3.54 -7.02
CA GLY A 339 26.32 -4.56 -7.05
C GLY A 339 26.01 -5.83 -6.27
N ARG A 340 24.93 -5.89 -5.51
CA ARG A 340 24.56 -7.07 -4.75
C ARG A 340 23.85 -8.11 -5.62
N PRO A 341 24.10 -9.40 -5.42
CA PRO A 341 23.34 -10.43 -6.11
C PRO A 341 21.86 -10.34 -5.72
N SER A 342 20.97 -10.57 -6.68
CA SER A 342 19.55 -10.73 -6.40
C SER A 342 19.37 -11.86 -5.37
N SER A 343 18.65 -11.61 -4.28
CA SER A 343 18.40 -12.66 -3.30
C SER A 343 17.33 -13.62 -3.84
N ALA A 344 17.70 -14.89 -4.00
CA ALA A 344 16.77 -15.96 -4.39
C ALA A 344 15.84 -16.35 -3.23
N ARG A 345 15.20 -15.37 -2.59
CA ARG A 345 14.30 -15.62 -1.45
C ARG A 345 12.97 -16.13 -1.93
N THR A 346 12.50 -17.19 -1.31
CA THR A 346 11.10 -17.58 -1.41
C THR A 346 10.27 -16.59 -0.58
N PHE A 347 9.52 -15.75 -1.24
CA PHE A 347 8.59 -14.83 -0.58
C PHE A 347 7.28 -15.56 -0.28
N ASP A 348 6.98 -15.75 1.00
CA ASP A 348 5.77 -16.42 1.46
C ASP A 348 4.56 -15.45 1.44
N PHE A 349 4.07 -15.13 0.24
CA PHE A 349 2.95 -14.22 0.05
C PHE A 349 1.71 -14.61 0.88
N ARG A 350 1.39 -15.91 0.89
CA ARG A 350 0.25 -16.44 1.66
C ARG A 350 0.43 -16.21 3.17
N GLY A 351 1.62 -16.46 3.71
CA GLY A 351 1.91 -16.24 5.13
C GLY A 351 1.78 -14.77 5.55
N TRP A 352 2.14 -13.81 4.68
CA TRP A 352 1.93 -12.39 4.95
C TRP A 352 0.44 -12.05 5.11
N TRP A 353 -0.42 -12.63 4.27
CA TRP A 353 -1.86 -12.44 4.35
C TRP A 353 -2.47 -13.18 5.54
N GLN A 354 -1.95 -14.35 5.91
CA GLN A 354 -2.37 -15.07 7.10
C GLN A 354 -2.08 -14.30 8.40
N ASP A 355 -0.93 -13.63 8.49
CA ASP A 355 -0.57 -12.83 9.67
C ASP A 355 -1.62 -11.72 9.93
N VAL A 356 -1.99 -10.94 8.90
CA VAL A 356 -3.04 -9.91 9.06
C VAL A 356 -4.41 -10.54 9.30
N ALA A 357 -4.74 -11.64 8.62
CA ALA A 357 -6.02 -12.33 8.79
C ALA A 357 -6.22 -12.84 10.22
N GLN A 358 -5.17 -13.36 10.87
CA GLN A 358 -5.20 -13.76 12.28
C GLN A 358 -5.50 -12.59 13.22
N VAL A 359 -4.86 -11.43 12.99
CA VAL A 359 -5.13 -10.21 13.78
C VAL A 359 -6.58 -9.77 13.63
N ILE A 360 -7.12 -9.78 12.40
CA ILE A 360 -8.51 -9.40 12.13
C ILE A 360 -9.48 -10.41 12.75
N ARG A 361 -9.22 -11.71 12.58
CA ARG A 361 -10.09 -12.76 13.11
C ARG A 361 -10.15 -12.75 14.65
N ALA A 362 -9.06 -12.44 15.30
CA ALA A 362 -9.03 -12.27 16.77
C ALA A 362 -9.92 -11.12 17.28
N GLN A 363 -10.48 -10.32 16.37
CA GLN A 363 -11.37 -9.21 16.70
C GLN A 363 -12.86 -9.55 16.53
N PHE A 364 -13.22 -10.77 16.14
CA PHE A 364 -14.62 -11.21 15.97
C PHE A 364 -15.34 -11.47 17.29
#